data_8a8735bf3c2af62878b14a9ae6102c63
#
_entry.id   8a8735bf3c2af62878b14a9ae6102c63
#
_cell.length_a   1.000
_cell.length_b   1.000
_cell.length_c   1.000
_cell.angle_alpha   90.00
_cell.angle_beta   90.00
_cell.angle_gamma   90.00
#
_symmetry.space_group_name_H-M   'P 1'
#
loop_
_entity.id
_entity.type
_entity.pdbx_description
1 polymer ?
#
loop_
_entity_poly.entity_id
_entity_poly.type
_entity_poly.pdbx_seq_one_letter_code
_entity_poly.pdbx_strand_id
1 'polypeptide(L)'
;MRKRTEPVALEHDRCVALGSSSSGSTAAVLDPDSRLKRNLHLAGKGPAEPRCAADAGMKRALGRRKGMWFQLRKILLCVLGLYVTIPFLIKLCPGIQAKLIFLNFVRVPYFIDLKKPQDQGLNHTCNYYLQPEEDVTIGVWHTVPTVWWKTAQGKDQMWYEDALASSYPIILYLHGNAGTRGGDHRVELYKVLSSLGYHVVTFDYRGWGDSIGTPSERGMTYDALHVFDWIKARSGDNSIYIWGHSLGTGVATNLVRRLCERETPPDALILESPFTNIREEAKSHPFSVIYRYFPGFDWFFLDPITSSGIKFANDEK
;
A
#
# COMPACT_ATOMS: atom_id res chain seq x y z
N MET A 1 -21.51 1.53 41.79
CA MET A 1 -21.27 2.98 42.01
C MET A 1 -20.83 3.62 40.70
N ARG A 2 -21.73 4.43 40.14
CA ARG A 2 -21.51 5.23 38.91
C ARG A 2 -20.63 6.43 39.21
N LYS A 3 -19.66 6.75 38.37
CA LYS A 3 -19.25 8.15 38.13
C LYS A 3 -19.11 8.39 36.63
N ARG A 4 -20.03 9.20 36.14
CA ARG A 4 -19.94 9.92 34.84
C ARG A 4 -18.94 11.06 35.03
N THR A 5 -18.16 11.32 33.99
CA THR A 5 -17.53 12.63 33.75
C THR A 5 -17.85 13.08 32.33
N GLU A 6 -18.38 14.30 32.25
CA GLU A 6 -18.87 15.01 31.08
C GLU A 6 -17.73 15.60 30.23
N PRO A 7 -18.01 16.02 28.97
CA PRO A 7 -17.01 16.53 28.05
C PRO A 7 -16.79 18.04 28.22
N VAL A 8 -15.55 18.45 28.08
CA VAL A 8 -15.11 19.87 28.08
C VAL A 8 -15.32 20.47 26.69
N ALA A 9 -16.04 21.59 26.64
CA ALA A 9 -16.23 22.42 25.45
C ALA A 9 -14.98 23.25 25.15
N LEU A 10 -14.63 23.37 23.86
CA LEU A 10 -13.62 24.29 23.37
C LEU A 10 -14.29 25.56 22.86
N GLU A 11 -13.89 26.67 23.44
CA GLU A 11 -14.26 28.03 23.12
C GLU A 11 -13.64 28.50 21.79
N HIS A 12 -14.47 29.26 21.05
CA HIS A 12 -14.11 30.04 19.89
C HIS A 12 -13.44 31.35 20.31
N ASP A 13 -12.26 31.66 19.82
CA ASP A 13 -11.70 32.99 19.84
C ASP A 13 -11.74 33.64 18.43
N ARG A 14 -12.43 34.79 18.41
CA ARG A 14 -12.52 35.74 17.30
C ARG A 14 -11.27 36.62 17.27
N CYS A 15 -10.64 36.76 16.15
CA CYS A 15 -9.70 37.84 15.88
C CYS A 15 -10.39 39.02 15.20
N VAL A 16 -10.35 40.14 15.91
CA VAL A 16 -10.80 41.47 15.51
C VAL A 16 -9.71 42.13 14.65
N ALA A 17 -10.13 42.72 13.54
CA ALA A 17 -9.30 43.59 12.71
C ALA A 17 -9.37 45.01 13.24
N LEU A 18 -8.23 45.66 13.48
CA LEU A 18 -8.08 47.06 13.73
C LEU A 18 -7.39 47.74 12.52
N GLY A 19 -8.11 48.76 12.00
CA GLY A 19 -7.56 49.71 11.02
C GLY A 19 -6.92 50.91 11.69
N SER A 20 -6.04 51.60 10.98
CA SER A 20 -5.63 53.00 11.21
C SER A 20 -5.14 53.58 9.91
N SER A 21 -5.81 54.48 9.33
CA SER A 21 -5.88 55.92 9.14
C SER A 21 -4.55 56.68 9.15
N SER A 22 -4.29 57.42 8.04
CA SER A 22 -3.82 58.84 8.03
C SER A 22 -3.73 59.25 6.55
N SER A 23 -4.55 60.18 6.05
CA SER A 23 -4.54 61.64 6.11
C SER A 23 -3.50 62.23 5.15
N GLY A 24 -3.99 63.00 4.17
CA GLY A 24 -3.21 63.89 3.27
C GLY A 24 -4.11 64.70 2.39
N SER A 25 -4.52 65.85 2.91
CA SER A 25 -5.29 66.92 2.29
C SER A 25 -4.43 67.75 1.35
N THR A 26 -4.94 68.11 0.16
CA THR A 26 -4.68 69.44 -0.38
C THR A 26 -5.83 69.87 -1.29
N ALA A 27 -6.40 70.99 -0.94
CA ALA A 27 -7.41 71.75 -1.66
C ALA A 27 -6.75 72.64 -2.72
N ALA A 28 -7.44 72.85 -3.86
CA ALA A 28 -7.34 74.02 -4.70
C ALA A 28 -8.63 74.11 -5.53
N VAL A 29 -9.47 75.03 -5.13
CA VAL A 29 -9.75 76.36 -5.71
C VAL A 29 -10.53 76.31 -6.99
N LEU A 30 -11.78 76.82 -6.86
CA LEU A 30 -12.77 77.16 -7.89
C LEU A 30 -12.31 78.27 -8.83
N ASP A 31 -12.71 78.17 -10.11
CA ASP A 31 -13.02 79.35 -10.92
C ASP A 31 -14.26 79.10 -11.80
N PRO A 32 -15.27 79.95 -11.73
CA PRO A 32 -16.48 79.89 -12.56
C PRO A 32 -16.39 80.94 -13.69
N ASP A 33 -16.46 80.52 -14.88
CA ASP A 33 -17.18 81.23 -15.94
C ASP A 33 -16.77 80.76 -17.36
N SER A 34 -17.69 80.08 -18.00
CA SER A 34 -17.92 80.34 -19.42
C SER A 34 -19.26 79.73 -19.83
N ARG A 35 -20.24 80.64 -19.66
CA ARG A 35 -21.53 80.45 -20.35
C ARG A 35 -21.37 80.68 -21.83
N LEU A 36 -22.18 79.95 -22.55
CA LEU A 36 -22.88 80.39 -23.78
C LEU A 36 -22.25 79.97 -25.12
N LYS A 37 -23.08 79.24 -25.75
CA LYS A 37 -23.31 79.01 -27.20
C LYS A 37 -22.96 77.56 -27.61
N ARG A 38 -23.88 76.75 -28.02
CA ARG A 38 -24.86 76.90 -29.09
C ARG A 38 -25.89 75.76 -29.07
N ASN A 39 -27.15 76.12 -29.05
CA ASN A 39 -28.24 75.28 -29.47
C ASN A 39 -28.20 74.97 -30.95
N LEU A 40 -28.82 73.86 -31.26
CA LEU A 40 -29.33 73.37 -32.56
C LEU A 40 -28.50 72.22 -33.18
N HIS A 41 -28.90 71.04 -32.92
CA HIS A 41 -29.53 70.19 -33.94
C HIS A 41 -30.31 69.03 -33.28
N LEU A 42 -31.59 69.17 -33.37
CA LEU A 42 -32.56 68.12 -33.21
C LEU A 42 -32.42 67.14 -34.36
N ALA A 43 -32.17 65.85 -34.06
CA ALA A 43 -32.74 64.72 -34.82
C ALA A 43 -32.66 63.48 -33.99
N GLY A 44 -33.78 62.86 -33.76
CA GLY A 44 -34.05 61.73 -32.85
C GLY A 44 -33.16 60.49 -33.04
N LYS A 45 -32.77 59.96 -31.94
CA LYS A 45 -32.53 58.55 -31.82
C LYS A 45 -33.32 58.05 -30.61
N GLY A 46 -34.34 57.29 -30.94
CA GLY A 46 -35.13 56.58 -29.95
C GLY A 46 -34.29 55.61 -29.04
N PRO A 47 -34.79 55.21 -27.93
CA PRO A 47 -34.03 54.40 -26.99
C PRO A 47 -33.55 53.10 -27.66
N ALA A 48 -32.24 52.94 -27.73
CA ALA A 48 -31.63 51.70 -28.21
C ALA A 48 -32.07 50.55 -27.32
N GLU A 49 -32.80 49.61 -27.88
CA GLU A 49 -33.25 48.38 -27.22
C GLU A 49 -32.07 47.62 -26.61
N PRO A 50 -32.22 47.02 -25.40
CA PRO A 50 -31.17 46.27 -24.71
C PRO A 50 -30.95 44.87 -25.32
N ARG A 51 -31.25 44.63 -26.57
CA ARG A 51 -31.14 43.31 -27.22
C ARG A 51 -29.72 42.86 -27.56
N CYS A 52 -28.74 43.76 -27.70
CA CYS A 52 -27.39 43.39 -28.10
C CYS A 52 -26.53 42.77 -26.97
N ALA A 53 -26.77 43.08 -25.69
CA ALA A 53 -25.96 42.57 -24.58
C ALA A 53 -26.31 41.11 -24.21
N ALA A 54 -27.59 40.76 -24.31
CA ALA A 54 -28.10 39.42 -24.04
C ALA A 54 -27.62 38.37 -25.08
N ASP A 55 -27.58 38.80 -26.37
CA ASP A 55 -27.14 37.92 -27.48
C ASP A 55 -25.63 37.67 -27.46
N ALA A 56 -24.82 38.63 -27.06
CA ALA A 56 -23.37 38.49 -26.88
C ALA A 56 -23.03 37.60 -25.70
N GLY A 57 -23.81 37.67 -24.60
CA GLY A 57 -23.68 36.80 -23.42
C GLY A 57 -24.03 35.34 -23.75
N MET A 58 -25.10 35.14 -24.51
CA MET A 58 -25.55 33.79 -24.91
C MET A 58 -24.57 33.15 -25.92
N LYS A 59 -24.01 33.88 -26.86
CA LYS A 59 -22.97 33.38 -27.78
C LYS A 59 -21.66 33.02 -27.06
N ARG A 60 -21.25 33.80 -26.03
CA ARG A 60 -20.09 33.49 -25.18
C ARG A 60 -20.35 32.26 -24.32
N ALA A 61 -21.54 32.08 -23.74
CA ALA A 61 -21.91 30.89 -22.97
C ALA A 61 -21.95 29.63 -23.85
N LEU A 62 -22.47 29.74 -25.08
CA LEU A 62 -22.53 28.65 -26.06
C LEU A 62 -21.11 28.25 -26.54
N GLY A 63 -20.23 29.22 -26.76
CA GLY A 63 -18.82 28.99 -27.11
C GLY A 63 -18.06 28.29 -25.98
N ARG A 64 -18.30 28.71 -24.73
CA ARG A 64 -17.71 28.08 -23.55
C ARG A 64 -18.20 26.63 -23.34
N ARG A 65 -19.48 26.36 -23.56
CA ARG A 65 -20.06 25.00 -23.57
C ARG A 65 -19.44 24.14 -24.66
N LYS A 66 -19.30 24.65 -25.89
CA LYS A 66 -18.67 23.89 -26.99
C LYS A 66 -17.20 23.60 -26.71
N GLY A 67 -16.45 24.52 -26.12
CA GLY A 67 -15.07 24.32 -25.71
C GLY A 67 -14.96 23.26 -24.60
N MET A 68 -15.85 23.29 -23.60
CA MET A 68 -15.92 22.31 -22.53
C MET A 68 -16.26 20.92 -23.05
N TRP A 69 -17.24 20.78 -23.94
CA TRP A 69 -17.59 19.51 -24.59
C TRP A 69 -16.44 18.93 -25.41
N PHE A 70 -15.66 19.78 -26.08
CA PHE A 70 -14.52 19.34 -26.85
C PHE A 70 -13.38 18.85 -25.94
N GLN A 71 -13.14 19.49 -24.81
CA GLN A 71 -12.18 19.03 -23.81
C GLN A 71 -12.64 17.72 -23.17
N LEU A 72 -13.91 17.62 -22.80
CA LEU A 72 -14.49 16.41 -22.22
C LEU A 72 -14.39 15.22 -23.20
N ARG A 73 -14.65 15.44 -24.50
CA ARG A 73 -14.50 14.42 -25.54
C ARG A 73 -13.03 13.98 -25.68
N LYS A 74 -12.07 14.89 -25.61
CA LYS A 74 -10.64 14.54 -25.62
C LYS A 74 -10.27 13.68 -24.42
N ILE A 75 -10.69 14.09 -23.22
CA ILE A 75 -10.44 13.34 -22.00
C ILE A 75 -11.04 11.92 -22.11
N LEU A 76 -12.30 11.83 -22.57
CA LEU A 76 -12.97 10.55 -22.76
C LEU A 76 -12.23 9.65 -23.75
N LEU A 77 -11.78 10.20 -24.87
CA LEU A 77 -10.98 9.45 -25.86
C LEU A 77 -9.63 9.01 -25.32
N CYS A 78 -8.95 9.85 -24.53
CA CYS A 78 -7.71 9.46 -23.86
C CYS A 78 -7.93 8.33 -22.83
N VAL A 79 -8.97 8.45 -22.01
CA VAL A 79 -9.33 7.42 -21.02
C VAL A 79 -9.69 6.10 -21.72
N LEU A 80 -10.48 6.15 -22.79
CA LEU A 80 -10.82 4.98 -23.59
C LEU A 80 -9.57 4.37 -24.24
N GLY A 81 -8.68 5.21 -24.77
CA GLY A 81 -7.41 4.75 -25.35
C GLY A 81 -6.54 4.04 -24.31
N LEU A 82 -6.40 4.61 -23.11
CA LEU A 82 -5.69 3.98 -21.99
C LEU A 82 -6.36 2.66 -21.59
N TYR A 83 -7.69 2.64 -21.44
CA TYR A 83 -8.45 1.46 -21.07
C TYR A 83 -8.21 0.30 -22.05
N VAL A 84 -8.15 0.57 -23.34
CA VAL A 84 -7.87 -0.45 -24.36
C VAL A 84 -6.39 -0.83 -24.40
N THR A 85 -5.46 0.12 -24.19
CA THR A 85 -4.02 -0.13 -24.30
C THR A 85 -3.44 -0.94 -23.14
N ILE A 86 -3.94 -0.74 -21.92
CA ILE A 86 -3.44 -1.40 -20.70
C ILE A 86 -3.44 -2.93 -20.81
N PRO A 87 -4.51 -3.63 -21.27
CA PRO A 87 -4.49 -5.08 -21.46
C PRO A 87 -3.36 -5.57 -22.36
N PHE A 88 -3.10 -4.87 -23.47
CA PHE A 88 -2.00 -5.22 -24.37
C PHE A 88 -0.62 -5.05 -23.72
N LEU A 89 -0.42 -3.97 -22.94
CA LEU A 89 0.82 -3.76 -22.19
C LEU A 89 1.04 -4.88 -21.16
N ILE A 90 -0.01 -5.27 -20.44
CA ILE A 90 0.06 -6.36 -19.46
C ILE A 90 0.40 -7.67 -20.17
N LYS A 91 -0.27 -7.98 -21.28
CA LYS A 91 -0.05 -9.21 -22.05
C LYS A 91 1.37 -9.31 -22.60
N LEU A 92 1.91 -8.21 -23.12
CA LEU A 92 3.20 -8.19 -23.83
C LEU A 92 4.41 -7.97 -22.92
N CYS A 93 4.19 -7.55 -21.67
CA CYS A 93 5.28 -7.21 -20.75
C CYS A 93 5.28 -8.11 -19.50
N PRO A 94 6.00 -9.26 -19.52
CA PRO A 94 6.06 -10.19 -18.37
C PRO A 94 6.51 -9.51 -17.06
N GLY A 95 7.38 -8.50 -17.15
CA GLY A 95 7.82 -7.74 -15.98
C GLY A 95 6.70 -6.95 -15.31
N ILE A 96 5.73 -6.43 -16.08
CA ILE A 96 4.53 -5.76 -15.55
C ILE A 96 3.63 -6.79 -14.87
N GLN A 97 3.44 -7.96 -15.48
CA GLN A 97 2.65 -9.05 -14.91
C GLN A 97 3.20 -9.47 -13.55
N ALA A 98 4.50 -9.73 -13.46
CA ALA A 98 5.16 -10.09 -12.21
C ALA A 98 4.97 -9.01 -11.13
N LYS A 99 5.05 -7.73 -11.48
CA LYS A 99 4.82 -6.62 -10.56
C LYS A 99 3.36 -6.47 -10.12
N LEU A 100 2.40 -6.84 -10.96
CA LEU A 100 0.98 -6.84 -10.58
C LEU A 100 0.65 -8.00 -9.63
N ILE A 101 1.33 -9.12 -9.74
CA ILE A 101 1.16 -10.27 -8.85
C ILE A 101 1.94 -10.04 -7.55
N PHE A 102 3.22 -9.71 -7.66
CA PHE A 102 4.10 -9.47 -6.53
C PHE A 102 4.20 -7.98 -6.23
N LEU A 103 3.37 -7.49 -5.30
CA LEU A 103 3.32 -6.09 -4.90
C LEU A 103 4.51 -5.71 -3.99
N ASN A 104 5.69 -6.21 -4.29
CA ASN A 104 6.91 -6.02 -3.52
C ASN A 104 7.43 -4.57 -3.53
N PHE A 105 6.92 -3.73 -4.41
CA PHE A 105 7.20 -2.28 -4.45
C PHE A 105 6.31 -1.47 -3.49
N VAL A 106 5.21 -2.06 -3.00
CA VAL A 106 4.33 -1.44 -2.00
C VAL A 106 4.93 -1.69 -0.62
N ARG A 107 5.59 -0.70 -0.06
CA ARG A 107 6.30 -0.77 1.23
C ARG A 107 5.61 0.13 2.25
N VAL A 108 4.48 -0.29 2.77
CA VAL A 108 3.74 0.47 3.79
C VAL A 108 3.98 -0.17 5.17
N PRO A 109 4.37 0.63 6.20
CA PRO A 109 4.77 2.04 6.14
C PRO A 109 6.05 2.27 5.33
N TYR A 110 6.11 3.42 4.63
CA TYR A 110 7.35 3.85 3.99
C TYR A 110 8.33 4.37 5.06
N PHE A 111 9.62 4.30 4.80
CA PHE A 111 10.67 4.86 5.68
C PHE A 111 10.91 4.12 7.01
N ILE A 112 10.47 2.85 7.14
CA ILE A 112 10.86 2.02 8.27
C ILE A 112 12.32 1.56 8.07
N ASP A 113 13.14 1.71 9.10
CA ASP A 113 14.44 1.04 9.18
C ASP A 113 14.24 -0.40 9.65
N LEU A 114 14.16 -1.34 8.70
CA LEU A 114 13.96 -2.76 9.00
C LEU A 114 15.12 -3.40 9.78
N LYS A 115 16.27 -2.71 9.88
CA LYS A 115 17.41 -3.14 10.70
C LYS A 115 17.19 -2.88 12.18
N LYS A 116 16.20 -2.02 12.51
CA LYS A 116 15.91 -1.59 13.88
C LYS A 116 14.47 -1.92 14.27
N PRO A 117 14.14 -3.19 14.55
CA PRO A 117 12.80 -3.56 15.00
C PRO A 117 12.38 -2.83 16.28
N GLN A 118 13.32 -2.36 17.08
CA GLN A 118 13.09 -1.57 18.30
C GLN A 118 12.33 -0.27 18.01
N ASP A 119 12.54 0.37 16.86
CA ASP A 119 11.82 1.59 16.44
C ASP A 119 10.32 1.32 16.23
N GLN A 120 9.92 0.04 16.09
CA GLN A 120 8.54 -0.43 16.01
C GLN A 120 8.01 -0.96 17.36
N GLY A 121 8.75 -0.73 18.45
CA GLY A 121 8.40 -1.19 19.79
C GLY A 121 8.68 -2.68 20.04
N LEU A 122 9.45 -3.33 19.18
CA LEU A 122 9.87 -4.73 19.33
C LEU A 122 11.26 -4.83 19.97
N ASN A 123 11.37 -4.44 21.26
CA ASN A 123 12.64 -4.35 21.97
C ASN A 123 13.31 -5.70 22.26
N HIS A 124 12.60 -6.81 22.03
CA HIS A 124 13.07 -8.19 22.21
C HIS A 124 13.10 -8.93 20.87
N THR A 125 13.44 -8.20 19.81
CA THR A 125 13.57 -8.71 18.44
C THR A 125 14.96 -8.45 17.91
N CYS A 126 15.57 -9.47 17.32
CA CYS A 126 16.81 -9.38 16.58
C CYS A 126 16.53 -9.34 15.09
N ASN A 127 17.26 -8.47 14.37
CA ASN A 127 17.30 -8.48 12.91
C ASN A 127 18.61 -9.08 12.44
N TYR A 128 18.53 -10.02 11.51
CA TYR A 128 19.69 -10.60 10.83
C TYR A 128 19.35 -10.98 9.39
N TYR A 129 20.34 -11.42 8.64
CA TYR A 129 20.18 -11.77 7.25
C TYR A 129 20.62 -13.21 7.02
N LEU A 130 19.83 -13.94 6.25
CA LEU A 130 20.17 -15.29 5.76
C LEU A 130 20.39 -15.24 4.25
N GLN A 131 21.18 -16.18 3.75
CA GLN A 131 21.53 -16.27 2.34
C GLN A 131 21.10 -17.63 1.78
N PRO A 132 19.83 -17.74 1.30
CA PRO A 132 19.32 -18.99 0.72
C PRO A 132 20.09 -19.44 -0.52
N GLU A 133 20.54 -18.51 -1.35
CA GLU A 133 21.29 -18.71 -2.59
C GLU A 133 22.39 -17.63 -2.69
N GLU A 134 23.38 -17.83 -3.55
CA GLU A 134 24.54 -16.95 -3.69
C GLU A 134 24.17 -15.48 -3.92
N ASP A 135 23.14 -15.23 -4.78
CA ASP A 135 22.68 -13.88 -5.12
C ASP A 135 21.43 -13.44 -4.36
N VAL A 136 21.00 -14.19 -3.34
CA VAL A 136 19.78 -13.93 -2.57
C VAL A 136 20.10 -13.73 -1.11
N THR A 137 19.72 -12.56 -0.59
CA THR A 137 19.81 -12.27 0.84
C THR A 137 18.43 -11.90 1.36
N ILE A 138 17.98 -12.53 2.44
CA ILE A 138 16.67 -12.28 3.05
C ILE A 138 16.84 -11.72 4.46
N GLY A 139 16.10 -10.64 4.75
CA GLY A 139 16.05 -10.01 6.06
C GLY A 139 15.06 -10.74 6.97
N VAL A 140 15.51 -11.12 8.16
CA VAL A 140 14.78 -11.94 9.13
C VAL A 140 14.65 -11.18 10.44
N TRP A 141 13.47 -11.25 11.04
CA TRP A 141 13.22 -10.84 12.43
C TRP A 141 12.92 -12.06 13.28
N HIS A 142 13.60 -12.19 14.40
CA HIS A 142 13.30 -13.16 15.43
C HIS A 142 12.91 -12.42 16.72
N THR A 143 11.64 -12.52 17.08
CA THR A 143 11.06 -12.00 18.32
C THR A 143 10.99 -13.14 19.34
N VAL A 144 11.64 -13.00 20.47
CA VAL A 144 11.57 -13.98 21.57
C VAL A 144 10.32 -13.77 22.43
N PRO A 145 9.88 -14.76 23.24
CA PRO A 145 8.78 -14.60 24.20
C PRO A 145 8.97 -13.37 25.10
N THR A 146 7.89 -12.62 25.33
CA THR A 146 7.92 -11.37 26.10
C THR A 146 8.49 -11.53 27.52
N VAL A 147 8.41 -12.74 28.11
CA VAL A 147 9.02 -13.00 29.43
C VAL A 147 10.54 -12.74 29.43
N TRP A 148 11.18 -12.79 28.26
CA TRP A 148 12.61 -12.53 28.10
C TRP A 148 12.95 -11.11 27.61
N TRP A 149 11.98 -10.23 27.52
CA TRP A 149 12.23 -8.91 26.93
C TRP A 149 13.37 -8.12 27.58
N LYS A 150 13.54 -8.26 28.93
CA LYS A 150 14.66 -7.62 29.65
C LYS A 150 16.00 -8.30 29.36
N THR A 151 16.00 -9.64 29.32
CA THR A 151 17.18 -10.43 29.08
C THR A 151 17.69 -10.30 27.64
N ALA A 152 16.77 -10.14 26.69
CA ALA A 152 17.07 -10.01 25.27
C ALA A 152 17.71 -8.66 24.88
N GLN A 153 17.58 -7.63 25.73
CA GLN A 153 18.14 -6.31 25.45
C GLN A 153 19.67 -6.36 25.35
N GLY A 154 20.22 -5.84 24.26
CA GLY A 154 21.66 -5.79 24.01
C GLY A 154 22.31 -7.13 23.72
N LYS A 155 21.51 -8.20 23.53
CA LYS A 155 22.02 -9.50 23.12
C LYS A 155 22.30 -9.53 21.62
N ASP A 156 23.31 -10.34 21.27
CA ASP A 156 23.71 -10.58 19.90
C ASP A 156 22.86 -11.65 19.19
N GLN A 157 23.10 -11.85 17.91
CA GLN A 157 22.42 -12.85 17.11
C GLN A 157 22.58 -14.25 17.68
N MET A 158 23.76 -14.61 18.16
CA MET A 158 24.05 -15.96 18.69
C MET A 158 23.15 -16.29 19.87
N TRP A 159 22.94 -15.34 20.80
CA TRP A 159 22.02 -15.51 21.91
C TRP A 159 20.58 -15.77 21.44
N TYR A 160 20.11 -15.04 20.41
CA TYR A 160 18.78 -15.26 19.85
C TYR A 160 18.66 -16.62 19.15
N GLU A 161 19.72 -17.07 18.49
CA GLU A 161 19.78 -18.40 17.87
C GLU A 161 19.70 -19.51 18.94
N ASP A 162 20.47 -19.40 20.01
CA ASP A 162 20.45 -20.35 21.13
C ASP A 162 19.10 -20.35 21.85
N ALA A 163 18.41 -19.20 21.91
CA ALA A 163 17.09 -19.09 22.53
C ALA A 163 16.03 -19.95 21.82
N LEU A 164 16.19 -20.30 20.55
CA LEU A 164 15.29 -21.22 19.83
C LEU A 164 15.24 -22.62 20.43
N ALA A 165 16.29 -23.06 21.14
CA ALA A 165 16.32 -24.36 21.83
C ALA A 165 15.60 -24.36 23.19
N SER A 166 14.91 -23.27 23.55
CA SER A 166 14.13 -23.19 24.80
C SER A 166 12.88 -24.03 24.75
N SER A 167 12.10 -24.05 25.85
CA SER A 167 10.83 -24.78 25.92
C SER A 167 9.65 -24.05 25.25
N TYR A 168 9.87 -22.90 24.67
CA TYR A 168 8.81 -22.09 24.03
C TYR A 168 8.66 -22.46 22.55
N PRO A 169 7.42 -22.72 22.06
CA PRO A 169 7.20 -23.12 20.68
C PRO A 169 7.48 -21.95 19.71
N ILE A 170 7.73 -22.31 18.45
CA ILE A 170 8.18 -21.37 17.41
C ILE A 170 7.12 -21.24 16.35
N ILE A 171 6.80 -20.01 15.96
CA ILE A 171 5.95 -19.69 14.82
C ILE A 171 6.83 -19.10 13.71
N LEU A 172 6.87 -19.77 12.55
CA LEU A 172 7.36 -19.21 11.31
C LEU A 172 6.21 -18.49 10.61
N TYR A 173 6.21 -17.17 10.65
CA TYR A 173 5.17 -16.34 10.04
C TYR A 173 5.56 -15.90 8.63
N LEU A 174 4.72 -16.23 7.67
CA LEU A 174 4.86 -15.95 6.24
C LEU A 174 3.85 -14.88 5.83
N HIS A 175 4.34 -13.68 5.56
CA HIS A 175 3.50 -12.50 5.38
C HIS A 175 2.77 -12.46 4.01
N GLY A 176 1.73 -11.62 3.93
CA GLY A 176 0.96 -11.36 2.71
C GLY A 176 1.70 -10.51 1.68
N ASN A 177 1.06 -10.26 0.54
CA ASN A 177 1.68 -9.74 -0.66
C ASN A 177 2.32 -8.35 -0.51
N ALA A 178 1.56 -7.33 -0.07
CA ALA A 178 2.06 -5.96 0.08
C ALA A 178 2.72 -5.72 1.45
N GLY A 179 3.58 -4.72 1.53
CA GLY A 179 4.27 -4.34 2.77
C GLY A 179 5.52 -5.17 3.03
N THR A 180 6.02 -5.09 4.26
CA THR A 180 7.25 -5.77 4.71
C THR A 180 7.01 -6.47 6.04
N ARG A 181 7.99 -7.20 6.57
CA ARG A 181 7.95 -7.78 7.93
C ARG A 181 7.69 -6.74 9.03
N GLY A 182 7.96 -5.45 8.76
CA GLY A 182 7.72 -4.31 9.65
C GLY A 182 6.36 -3.62 9.44
N GLY A 183 5.40 -4.22 8.75
CA GLY A 183 4.04 -3.64 8.63
C GLY A 183 3.33 -3.56 9.97
N ASP A 184 2.62 -2.45 10.28
CA ASP A 184 2.05 -2.17 11.61
C ASP A 184 1.19 -3.32 12.15
N HIS A 185 0.27 -3.85 11.35
CA HIS A 185 -0.60 -4.97 11.75
C HIS A 185 0.18 -6.26 12.02
N ARG A 186 1.32 -6.46 11.34
CA ARG A 186 2.22 -7.61 11.53
C ARG A 186 3.00 -7.45 12.83
N VAL A 187 3.52 -6.25 13.06
CA VAL A 187 4.21 -5.91 14.31
C VAL A 187 3.31 -6.13 15.53
N GLU A 188 2.04 -5.73 15.45
CA GLU A 188 1.07 -5.98 16.52
C GLU A 188 0.81 -7.49 16.71
N LEU A 189 0.73 -8.26 15.62
CA LEU A 189 0.63 -9.72 15.71
C LEU A 189 1.84 -10.33 16.42
N TYR A 190 3.06 -9.90 16.09
CA TYR A 190 4.27 -10.41 16.74
C TYR A 190 4.29 -10.11 18.24
N LYS A 191 3.84 -8.91 18.65
CA LYS A 191 3.68 -8.54 20.07
C LYS A 191 2.70 -9.46 20.78
N VAL A 192 1.55 -9.74 20.17
CA VAL A 192 0.54 -10.63 20.74
C VAL A 192 1.09 -12.04 20.88
N LEU A 193 1.64 -12.64 19.82
CA LEU A 193 2.18 -13.99 19.85
C LEU A 193 3.33 -14.14 20.85
N SER A 194 4.23 -13.17 20.88
CA SER A 194 5.33 -13.12 21.85
C SER A 194 4.80 -13.04 23.30
N SER A 195 3.72 -12.28 23.55
CA SER A 195 3.08 -12.22 24.87
C SER A 195 2.43 -13.53 25.32
N LEU A 196 2.05 -14.35 24.35
CA LEU A 196 1.51 -15.70 24.57
C LEU A 196 2.61 -16.78 24.74
N GLY A 197 3.88 -16.37 24.71
CA GLY A 197 5.00 -17.27 24.95
C GLY A 197 5.54 -17.95 23.69
N TYR A 198 5.32 -17.40 22.50
CA TYR A 198 5.88 -17.93 21.26
C TYR A 198 7.13 -17.18 20.84
N HIS A 199 8.11 -17.90 20.31
CA HIS A 199 9.07 -17.32 19.39
C HIS A 199 8.37 -17.02 18.07
N VAL A 200 8.60 -15.84 17.52
CA VAL A 200 8.07 -15.46 16.20
C VAL A 200 9.24 -15.19 15.29
N VAL A 201 9.41 -16.03 14.28
CA VAL A 201 10.38 -15.81 13.20
C VAL A 201 9.61 -15.41 11.96
N THR A 202 9.97 -14.28 11.39
CA THR A 202 9.39 -13.76 10.15
C THR A 202 10.49 -13.20 9.25
N PHE A 203 10.25 -13.15 7.96
CA PHE A 203 11.24 -12.62 7.02
C PHE A 203 10.55 -11.98 5.83
N ASP A 204 11.26 -11.09 5.15
CA ASP A 204 10.84 -10.59 3.83
C ASP A 204 11.36 -11.53 2.75
N TYR A 205 10.47 -12.00 1.88
CA TYR A 205 10.85 -12.83 0.72
C TYR A 205 11.82 -12.07 -0.18
N ARG A 206 12.55 -12.79 -1.04
CA ARG A 206 13.41 -12.19 -2.07
C ARG A 206 12.70 -11.07 -2.82
N GLY A 207 13.30 -9.88 -2.81
CA GLY A 207 12.79 -8.67 -3.46
C GLY A 207 11.76 -7.87 -2.66
N TRP A 208 11.33 -8.31 -1.45
CA TRP A 208 10.55 -7.51 -0.51
C TRP A 208 11.45 -6.81 0.51
N GLY A 209 10.94 -5.73 1.10
CA GLY A 209 11.65 -5.01 2.15
C GLY A 209 13.06 -4.63 1.74
N ASP A 210 14.02 -5.05 2.54
CA ASP A 210 15.46 -4.95 2.29
C ASP A 210 16.11 -6.27 1.82
N SER A 211 15.28 -7.28 1.51
CA SER A 211 15.73 -8.55 0.93
C SER A 211 16.10 -8.38 -0.55
N ILE A 212 17.20 -9.03 -0.96
CA ILE A 212 17.75 -9.01 -2.30
C ILE A 212 17.26 -10.24 -3.07
N GLY A 213 17.05 -10.09 -4.38
CA GLY A 213 16.65 -11.15 -5.30
C GLY A 213 15.40 -10.81 -6.10
N THR A 214 15.00 -11.72 -7.00
CA THR A 214 13.83 -11.54 -7.86
C THR A 214 12.69 -12.46 -7.41
N PRO A 215 11.49 -11.90 -7.15
CA PRO A 215 10.33 -12.69 -6.74
C PRO A 215 9.93 -13.76 -7.74
N SER A 216 9.68 -14.96 -7.24
CA SER A 216 9.05 -16.06 -7.97
C SER A 216 8.41 -17.04 -6.97
N GLU A 217 7.38 -17.77 -7.37
CA GLU A 217 6.73 -18.75 -6.49
C GLU A 217 7.75 -19.78 -5.95
N ARG A 218 8.59 -20.33 -6.85
CA ARG A 218 9.62 -21.31 -6.48
C ARG A 218 10.66 -20.68 -5.54
N GLY A 219 11.11 -19.45 -5.84
CA GLY A 219 12.12 -18.76 -5.05
C GLY A 219 11.62 -18.44 -3.64
N MET A 220 10.40 -17.91 -3.51
CA MET A 220 9.80 -17.61 -2.21
C MET A 220 9.60 -18.88 -1.36
N THR A 221 9.22 -20.00 -2.02
CA THR A 221 9.12 -21.30 -1.34
C THR A 221 10.50 -21.77 -0.86
N TYR A 222 11.54 -21.54 -1.63
CA TYR A 222 12.90 -21.90 -1.27
C TYR A 222 13.43 -21.02 -0.12
N ASP A 223 13.13 -19.73 -0.12
CA ASP A 223 13.43 -18.83 0.99
C ASP A 223 12.80 -19.34 2.30
N ALA A 224 11.50 -19.70 2.24
CA ALA A 224 10.78 -20.22 3.39
C ALA A 224 11.34 -21.55 3.89
N LEU A 225 11.74 -22.44 2.97
CA LEU A 225 12.38 -23.70 3.29
C LEU A 225 13.72 -23.48 3.99
N HIS A 226 14.54 -22.55 3.47
CA HIS A 226 15.83 -22.23 4.08
C HIS A 226 15.67 -21.68 5.51
N VAL A 227 14.68 -20.81 5.73
CA VAL A 227 14.40 -20.30 7.09
C VAL A 227 13.89 -21.41 8.00
N PHE A 228 13.01 -22.30 7.51
CA PHE A 228 12.54 -23.43 8.28
C PHE A 228 13.69 -24.38 8.67
N ASP A 229 14.54 -24.75 7.73
CA ASP A 229 15.71 -25.61 7.97
C ASP A 229 16.67 -24.94 8.98
N TRP A 230 16.85 -23.62 8.87
CA TRP A 230 17.65 -22.83 9.80
C TRP A 230 17.06 -22.84 11.22
N ILE A 231 15.72 -22.71 11.37
CA ILE A 231 15.02 -22.84 12.66
C ILE A 231 15.18 -24.27 13.20
N LYS A 232 14.90 -25.27 12.37
CA LYS A 232 14.92 -26.69 12.77
C LYS A 232 16.27 -27.15 13.29
N ALA A 233 17.35 -26.65 12.69
CA ALA A 233 18.72 -26.93 13.13
C ALA A 233 19.05 -26.36 14.53
N ARG A 234 18.22 -25.42 15.05
CA ARG A 234 18.43 -24.70 16.31
C ARG A 234 17.36 -24.95 17.37
N SER A 235 16.19 -25.45 16.96
CA SER A 235 15.01 -25.56 17.82
C SER A 235 15.06 -26.76 18.79
N GLY A 236 16.00 -27.68 18.64
CA GLY A 236 15.96 -28.93 19.38
C GLY A 236 14.65 -29.68 19.15
N ASP A 237 13.95 -29.99 20.23
CA ASP A 237 12.65 -30.72 20.22
C ASP A 237 11.45 -29.76 20.24
N ASN A 238 11.66 -28.45 20.12
CA ASN A 238 10.57 -27.49 20.14
C ASN A 238 9.63 -27.65 18.95
N SER A 239 8.34 -27.49 19.21
CA SER A 239 7.32 -27.45 18.17
C SER A 239 7.49 -26.24 17.25
N ILE A 240 7.35 -26.46 15.95
CA ILE A 240 7.44 -25.44 14.92
C ILE A 240 6.12 -25.38 14.18
N TYR A 241 5.45 -24.24 14.27
CA TYR A 241 4.20 -23.95 13.58
C TYR A 241 4.47 -23.02 12.38
N ILE A 242 3.86 -23.31 11.24
CA ILE A 242 3.92 -22.46 10.06
C ILE A 242 2.60 -21.69 9.97
N TRP A 243 2.68 -20.35 9.92
CA TRP A 243 1.52 -19.49 9.76
C TRP A 243 1.66 -18.65 8.49
N GLY A 244 0.80 -18.90 7.51
CA GLY A 244 0.74 -18.11 6.27
C GLY A 244 -0.47 -17.18 6.27
N HIS A 245 -0.26 -15.92 5.85
CA HIS A 245 -1.33 -14.94 5.64
C HIS A 245 -1.43 -14.55 4.17
N SER A 246 -2.62 -14.62 3.57
CA SER A 246 -2.89 -14.24 2.18
C SER A 246 -1.89 -14.90 1.21
N LEU A 247 -1.05 -14.16 0.47
CA LEU A 247 0.02 -14.71 -0.39
C LEU A 247 0.90 -15.73 0.37
N GLY A 248 1.16 -15.44 1.65
CA GLY A 248 1.92 -16.34 2.51
C GLY A 248 1.27 -17.70 2.72
N THR A 249 -0.04 -17.86 2.51
CA THR A 249 -0.71 -19.17 2.55
C THR A 249 -0.23 -20.06 1.41
N GLY A 250 -0.03 -19.49 0.21
CA GLY A 250 0.52 -20.20 -0.93
C GLY A 250 1.96 -20.65 -0.71
N VAL A 251 2.78 -19.79 -0.10
CA VAL A 251 4.16 -20.13 0.28
C VAL A 251 4.16 -21.20 1.37
N ALA A 252 3.30 -21.07 2.40
CA ALA A 252 3.17 -22.02 3.49
C ALA A 252 2.77 -23.42 3.01
N THR A 253 1.76 -23.50 2.13
CA THR A 253 1.29 -24.77 1.57
C THR A 253 2.39 -25.44 0.72
N ASN A 254 3.09 -24.65 -0.11
CA ASN A 254 4.24 -25.14 -0.87
C ASN A 254 5.37 -25.65 0.04
N LEU A 255 5.67 -24.90 1.10
CA LEU A 255 6.69 -25.29 2.09
C LEU A 255 6.31 -26.61 2.77
N VAL A 256 5.10 -26.70 3.34
CA VAL A 256 4.64 -27.87 4.07
C VAL A 256 4.62 -29.10 3.17
N ARG A 257 4.16 -28.99 1.93
CA ARG A 257 4.25 -30.07 0.95
C ARG A 257 5.69 -30.61 0.83
N ARG A 258 6.68 -29.70 0.65
CA ARG A 258 8.10 -30.11 0.54
C ARG A 258 8.64 -30.74 1.82
N LEU A 259 8.19 -30.25 2.98
CA LEU A 259 8.59 -30.80 4.27
C LEU A 259 7.99 -32.20 4.47
N CYS A 260 6.74 -32.43 4.08
CA CYS A 260 6.12 -33.76 4.07
C CYS A 260 6.82 -34.71 3.10
N GLU A 261 7.21 -34.25 1.91
CA GLU A 261 8.00 -35.04 0.94
C GLU A 261 9.39 -35.43 1.49
N ARG A 262 9.92 -34.67 2.49
CA ARG A 262 11.19 -34.95 3.21
C ARG A 262 11.01 -35.69 4.54
N GLU A 263 9.78 -36.08 4.89
CA GLU A 263 9.44 -36.68 6.17
C GLU A 263 9.80 -35.82 7.40
N THR A 264 9.80 -34.49 7.23
CA THR A 264 10.07 -33.52 8.29
C THR A 264 8.94 -32.50 8.42
N PRO A 265 7.66 -32.92 8.59
CA PRO A 265 6.54 -32.00 8.63
C PRO A 265 6.63 -31.05 9.85
N PRO A 266 6.02 -29.86 9.77
CA PRO A 266 5.84 -29.00 10.93
C PRO A 266 4.78 -29.60 11.86
N ASP A 267 4.72 -29.12 13.11
CA ASP A 267 3.71 -29.58 14.07
C ASP A 267 2.30 -29.06 13.74
N ALA A 268 2.20 -27.89 13.11
CA ALA A 268 0.93 -27.37 12.58
C ALA A 268 1.11 -26.38 11.43
N LEU A 269 0.07 -26.29 10.60
CA LEU A 269 -0.08 -25.30 9.55
C LEU A 269 -1.31 -24.44 9.83
N ILE A 270 -1.14 -23.12 9.86
CA ILE A 270 -2.19 -22.12 10.05
C ILE A 270 -2.29 -21.28 8.77
N LEU A 271 -3.47 -21.26 8.17
CA LEU A 271 -3.75 -20.52 6.96
C LEU A 271 -4.76 -19.41 7.25
N GLU A 272 -4.30 -18.16 7.19
CA GLU A 272 -5.12 -16.97 7.41
C GLU A 272 -5.48 -16.33 6.07
N SER A 273 -6.77 -16.20 5.79
CA SER A 273 -7.29 -15.70 4.51
C SER A 273 -6.70 -16.43 3.29
N PRO A 274 -6.80 -17.77 3.25
CA PRO A 274 -6.27 -18.55 2.15
C PRO A 274 -7.08 -18.33 0.87
N PHE A 275 -6.41 -18.46 -0.27
CA PHE A 275 -7.02 -18.51 -1.60
C PHE A 275 -6.79 -19.88 -2.24
N THR A 276 -7.62 -20.28 -3.20
CA THR A 276 -7.48 -21.57 -3.89
C THR A 276 -6.26 -21.60 -4.80
N ASN A 277 -6.16 -20.61 -5.68
CA ASN A 277 -5.02 -20.39 -6.56
C ASN A 277 -4.92 -18.92 -7.00
N ILE A 278 -3.77 -18.51 -7.47
CA ILE A 278 -3.53 -17.10 -7.84
C ILE A 278 -4.39 -16.62 -9.00
N ARG A 279 -4.85 -17.52 -9.88
CA ARG A 279 -5.72 -17.18 -11.02
C ARG A 279 -7.11 -16.75 -10.52
N GLU A 280 -7.69 -17.50 -9.57
CA GLU A 280 -9.00 -17.16 -8.99
C GLU A 280 -8.89 -15.91 -8.10
N GLU A 281 -7.81 -15.77 -7.36
CA GLU A 281 -7.53 -14.55 -6.60
C GLU A 281 -7.43 -13.32 -7.52
N ALA A 282 -6.73 -13.43 -8.65
CA ALA A 282 -6.61 -12.36 -9.63
C ALA A 282 -7.96 -11.98 -10.27
N LYS A 283 -8.90 -12.93 -10.44
CA LYS A 283 -10.26 -12.63 -10.96
C LYS A 283 -11.08 -11.82 -9.96
N SER A 284 -10.97 -12.11 -8.68
CA SER A 284 -11.73 -11.46 -7.62
C SER A 284 -11.13 -10.15 -7.13
N HIS A 285 -9.85 -9.89 -7.48
CA HIS A 285 -9.13 -8.72 -7.02
C HIS A 285 -9.77 -7.41 -7.52
N PRO A 286 -9.89 -6.36 -6.67
CA PRO A 286 -10.54 -5.10 -7.04
C PRO A 286 -10.00 -4.46 -8.32
N PHE A 287 -8.71 -4.57 -8.62
CA PHE A 287 -8.12 -4.07 -9.86
C PHE A 287 -8.61 -4.80 -11.12
N SER A 288 -9.01 -6.05 -10.99
CA SER A 288 -9.52 -6.85 -12.09
C SER A 288 -10.97 -6.53 -12.42
N VAL A 289 -11.74 -6.00 -11.47
CA VAL A 289 -13.16 -5.67 -11.64
C VAL A 289 -13.39 -4.70 -12.81
N ILE A 290 -12.51 -3.72 -13.00
CA ILE A 290 -12.59 -2.73 -14.09
C ILE A 290 -12.51 -3.39 -15.47
N TYR A 291 -11.76 -4.49 -15.60
CA TYR A 291 -11.55 -5.22 -16.84
C TYR A 291 -12.36 -6.52 -16.94
N ARG A 292 -13.12 -6.88 -15.91
CA ARG A 292 -13.86 -8.15 -15.81
C ARG A 292 -14.72 -8.47 -17.04
N TYR A 293 -15.28 -7.43 -17.65
CA TYR A 293 -16.13 -7.54 -18.85
C TYR A 293 -15.39 -7.16 -20.13
N PHE A 294 -14.07 -6.95 -20.07
CA PHE A 294 -13.27 -6.67 -21.24
C PHE A 294 -13.19 -7.93 -22.12
N PRO A 295 -13.48 -7.83 -23.42
CA PRO A 295 -13.37 -8.98 -24.33
C PRO A 295 -11.99 -9.61 -24.27
N GLY A 296 -11.91 -10.92 -24.00
CA GLY A 296 -10.63 -11.63 -23.86
C GLY A 296 -9.93 -11.39 -22.51
N PHE A 297 -10.65 -11.01 -21.45
CA PHE A 297 -10.07 -10.79 -20.12
C PHE A 297 -9.12 -11.91 -19.71
N ASP A 298 -9.56 -13.17 -19.81
CA ASP A 298 -8.73 -14.32 -19.45
C ASP A 298 -7.43 -14.36 -20.26
N TRP A 299 -7.51 -14.14 -21.56
CA TRP A 299 -6.34 -14.15 -22.44
C TRP A 299 -5.34 -13.02 -22.17
N PHE A 300 -5.85 -11.83 -21.81
CA PHE A 300 -4.98 -10.68 -21.53
C PHE A 300 -4.36 -10.71 -20.13
N PHE A 301 -5.12 -11.12 -19.12
CA PHE A 301 -4.76 -10.95 -17.70
C PHE A 301 -4.42 -12.27 -17.01
N LEU A 302 -5.17 -13.35 -17.25
CA LEU A 302 -5.06 -14.57 -16.48
C LEU A 302 -4.13 -15.61 -17.11
N ASP A 303 -4.16 -15.77 -18.43
CA ASP A 303 -3.28 -16.73 -19.12
C ASP A 303 -1.79 -16.36 -18.98
N PRO A 304 -1.40 -15.07 -18.99
CA PRO A 304 -0.02 -14.68 -18.71
C PRO A 304 0.46 -15.08 -17.32
N ILE A 305 -0.41 -14.98 -16.30
CA ILE A 305 -0.11 -15.40 -14.93
C ILE A 305 0.24 -16.90 -14.92
N THR A 306 -0.63 -17.70 -15.53
CA THR A 306 -0.44 -19.16 -15.60
C THR A 306 0.82 -19.54 -16.38
N SER A 307 1.10 -18.84 -17.51
CA SER A 307 2.27 -19.11 -18.35
C SER A 307 3.59 -18.66 -17.71
N SER A 308 3.57 -17.71 -16.78
CA SER A 308 4.75 -17.27 -16.01
C SER A 308 5.20 -18.26 -14.93
N GLY A 309 4.47 -19.37 -14.73
CA GLY A 309 4.78 -20.37 -13.72
C GLY A 309 4.35 -20.01 -12.30
N ILE A 310 3.56 -18.93 -12.15
CA ILE A 310 3.03 -18.49 -10.85
C ILE A 310 1.62 -19.07 -10.70
N LYS A 311 1.48 -20.11 -9.90
CA LYS A 311 0.21 -20.83 -9.72
C LYS A 311 -0.32 -20.72 -8.30
N PHE A 312 0.53 -20.93 -7.30
CA PHE A 312 0.14 -21.05 -5.89
C PHE A 312 -1.17 -21.86 -5.77
N ALA A 313 -1.20 -23.03 -6.40
CA ALA A 313 -2.37 -23.91 -6.43
C ALA A 313 -2.51 -24.61 -5.07
N ASN A 314 -3.16 -23.95 -4.11
CA ASN A 314 -3.35 -24.46 -2.74
C ASN A 314 -4.39 -25.58 -2.69
N ASP A 315 -5.29 -25.63 -3.67
CA ASP A 315 -6.33 -26.65 -3.82
C ASP A 315 -5.84 -27.98 -4.41
N GLU A 316 -4.63 -28.00 -4.96
CA GLU A 316 -4.02 -29.21 -5.57
C GLU A 316 -2.97 -29.87 -4.66
N LYS A 317 -2.75 -29.39 -3.44
CA LYS A 317 -1.67 -29.78 -2.51
C LYS A 317 -2.24 -30.31 -1.22
#